data_0f633de6532e7c8eed0be172654e7a60
#
_entry.id   0f633de6532e7c8eed0be172654e7a60
#
_cell.length_a   1.000
_cell.length_b   1.000
_cell.length_c   1.000
_cell.angle_alpha   90.00
_cell.angle_beta   90.00
_cell.angle_gamma   90.00
#
_symmetry.space_group_name_H-M   'P 1'
#
loop_
_entity.id
_entity.type
_entity.pdbx_description
1 polymer ?
#
loop_
_entity_poly.entity_id
_entity_poly.type
_entity_poly.pdbx_seq_one_letter_code
_entity_poly.pdbx_strand_id
1 'polypeptide(L)'
;DPLLAAGCDTLILGCTHYPFLRPLLRELVPADVALIDTGAAVARQLQRLLDQHDALAPHSAPHSARFWSSGAPAQLKQILPLLWGSPAPVNVLPE
;
A
#
# COMPACT_ATOMS: atom_id res chain seq x y z
N ASP A 1 -15.59 -11.47 -17.06
CA ASP A 1 -15.39 -10.04 -16.73
C ASP A 1 -15.56 -9.21 -18.01
N PRO A 2 -16.51 -8.25 -18.04
CA PRO A 2 -16.80 -7.46 -19.23
C PRO A 2 -15.59 -6.63 -19.73
N LEU A 3 -14.67 -6.23 -18.86
CA LEU A 3 -13.48 -5.51 -19.25
C LEU A 3 -12.51 -6.38 -20.06
N LEU A 4 -12.28 -7.61 -19.62
CA LEU A 4 -11.42 -8.56 -20.32
C LEU A 4 -12.06 -8.98 -21.66
N ALA A 5 -13.39 -9.16 -21.69
CA ALA A 5 -14.13 -9.46 -22.91
C ALA A 5 -14.06 -8.32 -23.95
N ALA A 6 -13.87 -7.07 -23.49
CA ALA A 6 -13.67 -5.90 -24.34
C ALA A 6 -12.22 -5.74 -24.84
N GLY A 7 -11.32 -6.69 -24.53
CA GLY A 7 -9.92 -6.65 -24.97
C GLY A 7 -9.00 -5.80 -24.10
N CYS A 8 -9.37 -5.59 -22.83
CA CYS A 8 -8.51 -4.86 -21.87
C CYS A 8 -7.24 -5.67 -21.59
N ASP A 9 -6.09 -5.09 -21.81
CA ASP A 9 -4.76 -5.67 -21.58
C ASP A 9 -4.08 -5.12 -20.30
N THR A 10 -4.65 -4.10 -19.70
CA THR A 10 -4.09 -3.42 -18.53
C THR A 10 -5.19 -3.04 -17.55
N LEU A 11 -5.02 -3.40 -16.29
CA LEU A 11 -5.89 -3.01 -15.17
C LEU A 11 -5.12 -2.08 -14.24
N ILE A 12 -5.62 -0.88 -14.04
CA ILE A 12 -5.06 0.10 -13.09
C ILE A 12 -5.89 0.07 -11.81
N LEU A 13 -5.23 -0.21 -10.69
CA LEU A 13 -5.86 -0.25 -9.37
C LEU A 13 -5.91 1.18 -8.81
N GLY A 14 -6.99 1.90 -9.08
CA GLY A 14 -7.20 3.30 -8.71
C GLY A 14 -7.66 3.54 -7.27
N CYS A 15 -7.41 2.61 -6.37
CA CYS A 15 -7.82 2.69 -4.96
C CYS A 15 -6.64 2.30 -4.06
N THR A 16 -6.50 2.94 -2.91
CA THR A 16 -5.43 2.65 -1.94
C THR A 16 -5.54 1.28 -1.29
N HIS A 17 -6.73 0.66 -1.29
CA HIS A 17 -6.98 -0.65 -0.70
C HIS A 17 -6.82 -1.80 -1.71
N TYR A 18 -7.07 -1.57 -2.98
CA TYR A 18 -7.05 -2.61 -4.03
C TYR A 18 -5.68 -3.29 -4.23
N PRO A 19 -4.53 -2.65 -3.99
CA PRO A 19 -3.24 -3.33 -4.04
C PRO A 19 -3.13 -4.55 -3.11
N PHE A 20 -3.87 -4.57 -1.99
CA PHE A 20 -3.94 -5.74 -1.10
C PHE A 20 -4.65 -6.94 -1.74
N LEU A 21 -5.48 -6.71 -2.75
CA LEU A 21 -6.16 -7.76 -3.53
C LEU A 21 -5.31 -8.26 -4.72
N ARG A 22 -4.13 -7.71 -4.94
CA ARG A 22 -3.29 -8.02 -6.10
C ARG A 22 -3.02 -9.52 -6.27
N PRO A 23 -2.72 -10.31 -5.23
CA PRO A 23 -2.55 -11.75 -5.37
C PRO A 23 -3.80 -12.44 -5.91
N LEU A 24 -4.97 -12.13 -5.36
CA LEU A 24 -6.25 -12.67 -5.82
C LEU A 24 -6.58 -12.22 -7.24
N LEU A 25 -6.38 -10.96 -7.56
CA LEU A 25 -6.60 -10.44 -8.92
C LEU A 25 -5.70 -11.14 -9.92
N ARG A 26 -4.46 -11.46 -9.55
CA ARG A 26 -3.53 -12.17 -10.42
C ARG A 26 -3.99 -13.58 -10.76
N GLU A 27 -4.72 -14.24 -9.87
CA GLU A 27 -5.33 -15.56 -10.13
C GLU A 27 -6.56 -15.46 -11.06
N LEU A 28 -7.27 -14.32 -11.01
CA LEU A 28 -8.53 -14.12 -11.73
C LEU A 28 -8.36 -13.55 -13.14
N VAL A 29 -7.22 -12.94 -13.45
CA VAL A 29 -6.96 -12.32 -14.76
C VAL A 29 -5.87 -13.08 -15.51
N PRO A 30 -5.94 -13.13 -16.86
CA PRO A 30 -4.90 -13.74 -17.68
C PRO A 30 -3.50 -13.20 -17.39
N ALA A 31 -2.48 -14.03 -17.59
CA ALA A 31 -1.10 -13.68 -17.25
C ALA A 31 -0.54 -12.51 -18.08
N ASP A 32 -1.06 -12.33 -19.28
CA ASP A 32 -0.71 -11.27 -20.21
C ASP A 32 -1.37 -9.91 -19.90
N VAL A 33 -2.38 -9.90 -19.01
CA VAL A 33 -2.99 -8.64 -18.55
C VAL A 33 -2.11 -8.00 -17.48
N ALA A 34 -1.67 -6.78 -17.71
CA ALA A 34 -0.88 -6.02 -16.75
C ALA A 34 -1.74 -5.53 -15.57
N LEU A 35 -1.22 -5.69 -14.35
CA LEU A 35 -1.81 -5.10 -13.14
C LEU A 35 -0.90 -3.97 -12.66
N ILE A 36 -1.41 -2.74 -12.66
CA ILE A 36 -0.68 -1.54 -12.27
C ILE A 36 -1.33 -0.95 -11.02
N ASP A 37 -0.51 -0.66 -10.02
CA ASP A 37 -0.87 0.20 -8.88
C ASP A 37 0.15 1.34 -8.73
N THR A 38 -0.23 2.39 -8.02
CA THR A 38 0.58 3.61 -7.88
C THR A 38 1.52 3.58 -6.69
N GLY A 39 1.43 2.60 -5.80
CA GLY A 39 2.14 2.57 -4.53
C GLY A 39 3.66 2.72 -4.67
N ALA A 40 4.28 1.86 -5.48
CA ALA A 40 5.72 1.90 -5.70
C ALA A 40 6.19 3.19 -6.41
N ALA A 41 5.38 3.73 -7.31
CA ALA A 41 5.71 4.98 -8.00
C ALA A 41 5.67 6.18 -7.05
N VAL A 42 4.65 6.25 -6.18
CA VAL A 42 4.52 7.28 -5.14
C VAL A 42 5.66 7.20 -4.14
N ALA A 43 6.03 6.00 -3.69
CA ALA A 43 7.13 5.79 -2.76
C ALA A 43 8.47 6.27 -3.36
N ARG A 44 8.76 5.95 -4.63
CA ARG A 44 9.96 6.44 -5.32
C ARG A 44 9.97 7.97 -5.46
N GLN A 45 8.83 8.57 -5.75
CA GLN A 45 8.74 10.03 -5.85
C GLN A 45 8.95 10.69 -4.49
N LEU A 46 8.38 10.14 -3.43
CA LEU A 46 8.61 10.61 -2.06
C LEU A 46 10.09 10.53 -1.70
N GLN A 47 10.74 9.40 -1.95
CA GLN A 47 12.17 9.23 -1.71
C GLN A 47 13.00 10.29 -2.44
N ARG A 48 12.70 10.55 -3.72
CA ARG A 48 13.40 11.57 -4.51
C ARG A 48 13.23 12.97 -3.92
N LEU A 49 12.02 13.33 -3.50
CA LEU A 49 11.77 14.64 -2.88
C LEU A 49 12.49 14.79 -1.55
N LEU A 50 12.49 13.75 -0.72
CA LEU A 50 13.22 13.76 0.56
C LEU A 50 14.74 13.91 0.32
N ASP A 51 15.29 13.23 -0.68
CA ASP A 51 16.69 13.35 -1.05
C ASP A 51 17.04 14.77 -1.53
N GLN A 52 16.20 15.36 -2.39
CA GLN A 52 16.39 16.74 -2.87
C GLN A 52 16.35 17.80 -1.76
N HIS A 53 15.71 17.51 -0.64
CA HIS A 53 15.57 18.39 0.50
C HIS A 53 16.47 17.99 1.69
N ASP A 54 17.43 17.09 1.50
CA ASP A 54 18.31 16.56 2.55
C ASP A 54 17.54 16.03 3.77
N ALA A 55 16.35 15.45 3.54
CA ALA A 55 15.42 14.99 4.56
C ALA A 55 15.32 13.47 4.67
N LEU A 56 16.18 12.71 3.98
CA LEU A 56 16.27 11.26 4.14
C LEU A 56 16.81 10.91 5.53
N ALA A 57 16.22 9.90 6.16
CA ALA A 57 16.77 9.36 7.39
C ALA A 57 18.13 8.68 7.13
N PRO A 58 19.11 8.80 8.05
CA PRO A 58 20.35 8.04 7.97
C PRO A 58 20.09 6.54 7.91
N HIS A 59 20.90 5.78 7.16
CA HIS A 59 20.77 4.32 7.10
C HIS A 59 20.88 3.61 8.45
N SER A 60 21.57 4.24 9.41
CA SER A 60 21.71 3.76 10.77
C SER A 60 20.57 4.17 11.71
N ALA A 61 19.60 4.95 11.22
CA ALA A 61 18.46 5.37 12.05
C ALA A 61 17.60 4.16 12.44
N PRO A 62 17.13 4.10 13.69
CA PRO A 62 16.23 3.03 14.10
C PRO A 62 14.91 3.13 13.30
N HIS A 63 14.43 2.00 12.82
CA HIS A 63 13.18 1.93 12.10
C HIS A 63 12.03 1.65 13.07
N SER A 64 11.04 2.53 13.08
CA SER A 64 9.81 2.31 13.83
C SER A 64 8.62 2.81 13.01
N ALA A 65 7.50 2.09 13.10
CA ALA A 65 6.23 2.51 12.52
C ALA A 65 5.21 2.68 13.63
N ARG A 66 4.43 3.76 13.57
CA ARG A 66 3.30 4.02 14.46
C ARG A 66 2.07 4.26 13.60
N PHE A 67 0.96 3.70 14.03
CA PHE A 67 -0.30 3.83 13.33
C PHE A 67 -1.31 4.56 14.20
N TRP A 68 -2.17 5.32 13.57
CA TRP A 68 -3.29 6.01 14.20
C TRP A 68 -4.59 5.64 13.50
N SER A 69 -5.65 5.49 14.26
CA SER A 69 -6.97 5.16 13.74
C SER A 69 -7.99 6.19 14.21
N SER A 70 -8.85 6.64 13.31
CA SER A 70 -10.05 7.41 13.64
C SER A 70 -11.18 6.55 14.22
N GLY A 71 -11.11 5.23 14.02
CA GLY A 71 -12.01 4.22 14.60
C GLY A 71 -11.41 3.57 15.83
N ALA A 72 -12.00 2.45 16.28
CA ALA A 72 -11.50 1.68 17.39
C ALA A 72 -10.10 1.11 17.10
N PRO A 73 -9.06 1.46 17.87
CA PRO A 73 -7.70 0.98 17.64
C PRO A 73 -7.56 -0.54 17.64
N ALA A 74 -8.42 -1.23 18.41
CA ALA A 74 -8.42 -2.69 18.49
C ALA A 74 -8.69 -3.36 17.14
N GLN A 75 -9.56 -2.78 16.30
CA GLN A 75 -9.87 -3.31 14.97
C GLN A 75 -8.65 -3.21 14.05
N LEU A 76 -8.00 -2.06 14.01
CA LEU A 76 -6.79 -1.89 13.20
C LEU A 76 -5.65 -2.77 13.72
N LYS A 77 -5.47 -2.86 15.03
CA LYS A 77 -4.45 -3.71 15.65
C LYS A 77 -4.62 -5.20 15.29
N GLN A 78 -5.87 -5.66 15.15
CA GLN A 78 -6.18 -7.04 14.78
C GLN A 78 -5.80 -7.35 13.33
N ILE A 79 -6.05 -6.42 12.39
CA ILE A 79 -5.81 -6.61 10.95
C ILE A 79 -4.41 -6.19 10.50
N LEU A 80 -3.75 -5.33 11.26
CA LEU A 80 -2.45 -4.74 10.88
C LEU A 80 -1.36 -5.77 10.54
N PRO A 81 -1.22 -6.90 11.26
CA PRO A 81 -0.23 -7.92 10.89
C PRO A 81 -0.42 -8.49 9.50
N LEU A 82 -1.67 -8.60 9.02
CA LEU A 82 -1.98 -9.07 7.67
C LEU A 82 -1.62 -8.02 6.60
N LEU A 83 -1.86 -6.73 6.89
CA LEU A 83 -1.64 -5.65 5.93
C LEU A 83 -0.20 -5.15 5.93
N TRP A 84 0.41 -5.03 7.10
CA TRP A 84 1.76 -4.49 7.30
C TRP A 84 2.85 -5.57 7.36
N GLY A 85 2.46 -6.81 7.63
CA GLY A 85 3.36 -7.95 7.76
C GLY A 85 3.92 -8.18 9.17
N SER A 86 3.67 -7.27 10.10
CA SER A 86 4.09 -7.38 11.51
C SER A 86 3.17 -6.57 12.42
N PRO A 87 3.08 -6.92 13.72
CA PRO A 87 2.41 -6.08 14.70
C PRO A 87 3.11 -4.73 14.86
N ALA A 88 2.34 -3.68 15.09
CA ALA A 88 2.86 -2.35 15.41
C ALA A 88 1.91 -1.61 16.36
N PRO A 89 2.38 -0.60 17.10
CA PRO A 89 1.53 0.21 17.96
C PRO A 89 0.44 0.93 17.15
N VAL A 90 -0.79 0.87 17.65
CA VAL A 90 -1.94 1.60 17.10
C VAL A 90 -2.49 2.53 18.16
N ASN A 91 -2.60 3.79 17.83
CA ASN A 91 -3.07 4.85 18.71
C ASN A 91 -4.40 5.43 18.18
N VAL A 92 -5.12 6.12 19.04
CA VAL A 92 -6.27 6.95 18.63
C VAL A 92 -5.73 8.21 17.98
N LEU A 93 -6.34 8.65 16.89
CA LEU A 93 -6.03 9.98 16.33
C LEU A 93 -6.33 11.06 17.37
N PRO A 94 -5.40 12.00 17.59
CA PRO A 94 -5.69 13.16 18.45
C PRO A 94 -6.83 13.98 17.81
N GLU A 95 -7.70 14.51 18.66
CA GLU A 95 -8.76 15.43 18.26
C GLU A 95 -8.20 16.78 17.84
#